data_42371f1d6421e42a95eef1e541dc785a
#
_entry.id   42371f1d6421e42a95eef1e541dc785a
#
_cell.length_a   1.000
_cell.length_b   1.000
_cell.length_c   1.000
_cell.angle_alpha   90.00
_cell.angle_beta   90.00
_cell.angle_gamma   90.00
#
_symmetry.space_group_name_H-M   'P 1'
#
loop_
_entity.id
_entity.type
_entity.pdbx_description
1 polymer ?
#
loop_
_entity_poly.entity_id
_entity_poly.type
_entity_poly.pdbx_seq_one_letter_code
_entity_poly.pdbx_strand_id
1 'polypeptide(L)'
;MKDIRDYSLLAHNTFGIDAKCKRFLEYSSVEEAQQIVAGLTAADQPLLILGGGSNLLLTGDYQGTVLHSAIKGIEVLENGELAAAEHDDALLNPDWVFLNCGSGEVFDDVVAYAVEHDFYGAENLSIIPGEVGASAIQNIGAYGVEAKDIIYKVEAV
;
A
#
# COMPACT_ATOMS: atom_id res chain seq x y z
N MET A 1 3.36 -10.69 12.04
CA MET A 1 3.50 -11.60 10.87
C MET A 1 2.48 -12.72 10.94
N LYS A 2 1.76 -13.01 9.85
CA LYS A 2 0.91 -14.22 9.69
C LYS A 2 1.50 -15.10 8.59
N ASP A 3 1.39 -16.43 8.77
CA ASP A 3 1.77 -17.44 7.79
C ASP A 3 0.73 -18.57 7.87
N ILE A 4 -0.21 -18.57 6.91
CA ILE A 4 -1.38 -19.45 6.96
C ILE A 4 -1.49 -20.20 5.63
N ARG A 5 -1.72 -21.51 5.70
CA ARG A 5 -1.98 -22.35 4.52
C ARG A 5 -3.47 -22.47 4.24
N ASP A 6 -3.82 -22.66 2.98
CA ASP A 6 -5.21 -22.83 2.51
C ASP A 6 -6.14 -21.69 2.97
N TYR A 7 -5.60 -20.46 2.91
CA TYR A 7 -6.25 -19.26 3.41
C TYR A 7 -7.32 -18.75 2.42
N SER A 8 -8.50 -18.40 2.94
CA SER A 8 -9.58 -17.77 2.16
C SER A 8 -9.25 -16.30 1.89
N LEU A 9 -9.29 -15.89 0.63
CA LEU A 9 -9.11 -14.52 0.17
C LEU A 9 -10.43 -13.71 0.17
N LEU A 10 -11.50 -14.22 0.75
CA LEU A 10 -12.82 -13.57 0.78
C LEU A 10 -12.75 -12.14 1.35
N ALA A 11 -11.94 -11.92 2.39
CA ALA A 11 -11.72 -10.60 2.99
C ALA A 11 -10.72 -9.72 2.23
N HIS A 12 -10.09 -10.24 1.19
CA HIS A 12 -9.01 -9.59 0.43
C HIS A 12 -9.36 -9.42 -1.06
N ASN A 13 -10.64 -9.31 -1.38
CA ASN A 13 -11.12 -8.91 -2.70
C ASN A 13 -12.50 -8.26 -2.60
N THR A 14 -12.75 -7.23 -3.41
CA THR A 14 -13.99 -6.46 -3.39
C THR A 14 -15.15 -7.16 -4.10
N PHE A 15 -14.89 -8.21 -4.89
CA PHE A 15 -15.93 -9.03 -5.52
C PHE A 15 -16.58 -10.02 -4.57
N GLY A 16 -16.05 -10.19 -3.33
CA GLY A 16 -16.58 -11.13 -2.35
C GLY A 16 -16.45 -12.60 -2.78
N ILE A 17 -15.41 -12.92 -3.54
CA ILE A 17 -15.16 -14.29 -4.02
C ILE A 17 -14.40 -15.06 -2.95
N ASP A 18 -14.96 -16.20 -2.51
CA ASP A 18 -14.30 -17.11 -1.57
C ASP A 18 -13.36 -18.07 -2.30
N ALA A 19 -12.29 -17.52 -2.86
CA ALA A 19 -11.18 -18.30 -3.39
C ALA A 19 -10.08 -18.45 -2.33
N LYS A 20 -9.34 -19.55 -2.35
CA LYS A 20 -8.24 -19.81 -1.43
C LYS A 20 -6.90 -19.62 -2.09
N CYS A 21 -5.88 -19.24 -1.30
CA CYS A 21 -4.49 -19.36 -1.73
C CYS A 21 -3.79 -20.48 -0.96
N LYS A 22 -2.77 -21.06 -1.59
CA LYS A 22 -1.97 -22.14 -0.99
C LYS A 22 -1.26 -21.71 0.28
N ARG A 23 -0.77 -20.45 0.31
CA ARG A 23 -0.10 -19.82 1.44
C ARG A 23 -0.40 -18.33 1.47
N PHE A 24 -0.71 -17.80 2.63
CA PHE A 24 -0.93 -16.37 2.86
C PHE A 24 0.09 -15.87 3.88
N LEU A 25 0.87 -14.87 3.48
CA LEU A 25 1.86 -14.19 4.31
C LEU A 25 1.44 -12.74 4.50
N GLU A 26 1.27 -12.31 5.76
CA GLU A 26 0.96 -10.92 6.09
C GLU A 26 2.03 -10.38 7.03
N TYR A 27 2.48 -9.18 6.76
CA TYR A 27 3.48 -8.47 7.55
C TYR A 27 2.96 -7.10 7.99
N SER A 28 3.33 -6.70 9.20
CA SER A 28 2.92 -5.46 9.85
C SER A 28 4.08 -4.48 10.13
N SER A 29 5.29 -4.84 9.73
CA SER A 29 6.46 -3.96 9.76
C SER A 29 7.41 -4.25 8.61
N VAL A 30 8.35 -3.31 8.37
CA VAL A 30 9.41 -3.47 7.36
C VAL A 30 10.31 -4.65 7.70
N GLU A 31 10.64 -4.85 8.97
CA GLU A 31 11.48 -5.97 9.44
C GLU A 31 10.80 -7.31 9.16
N GLU A 32 9.48 -7.40 9.38
CA GLU A 32 8.72 -8.60 9.04
C GLU A 32 8.71 -8.86 7.53
N ALA A 33 8.55 -7.80 6.71
CA ALA A 33 8.63 -7.90 5.25
C ALA A 33 10.00 -8.44 4.82
N GLN A 34 11.09 -7.88 5.34
CA GLN A 34 12.45 -8.32 5.05
C GLN A 34 12.69 -9.79 5.45
N GLN A 35 12.18 -10.21 6.61
CA GLN A 35 12.26 -11.61 7.05
C GLN A 35 11.50 -12.55 6.11
N ILE A 36 10.31 -12.16 5.68
CA ILE A 36 9.52 -12.94 4.72
C ILE A 36 10.29 -13.07 3.40
N VAL A 37 10.74 -11.95 2.83
CA VAL A 37 11.46 -11.93 1.54
C VAL A 37 12.73 -12.79 1.60
N ALA A 38 13.50 -12.69 2.68
CA ALA A 38 14.70 -13.51 2.88
C ALA A 38 14.39 -15.01 3.03
N GLY A 39 13.19 -15.36 3.49
CA GLY A 39 12.75 -16.75 3.68
C GLY A 39 12.04 -17.36 2.47
N LEU A 40 11.72 -16.58 1.42
CA LEU A 40 11.05 -17.10 0.23
C LEU A 40 11.96 -18.05 -0.56
N THR A 41 11.35 -19.09 -1.09
CA THR A 41 12.01 -20.14 -1.87
C THR A 41 11.27 -20.41 -3.19
N ALA A 42 11.84 -21.24 -4.05
CA ALA A 42 11.14 -21.66 -5.27
C ALA A 42 9.81 -22.41 -4.99
N ALA A 43 9.65 -22.98 -3.80
CA ALA A 43 8.41 -23.66 -3.41
C ALA A 43 7.25 -22.69 -3.12
N ASP A 44 7.54 -21.42 -2.92
CA ASP A 44 6.57 -20.36 -2.65
C ASP A 44 6.00 -19.73 -3.94
N GLN A 45 6.50 -20.15 -5.09
CA GLN A 45 6.01 -19.70 -6.39
C GLN A 45 4.70 -20.43 -6.80
N PRO A 46 3.82 -19.78 -7.57
CA PRO A 46 3.88 -18.37 -7.98
C PRO A 46 3.57 -17.41 -6.82
N LEU A 47 4.19 -16.23 -6.86
CA LEU A 47 4.02 -15.19 -5.84
C LEU A 47 3.06 -14.10 -6.34
N LEU A 48 2.13 -13.68 -5.49
CA LEU A 48 1.21 -12.57 -5.72
C LEU A 48 1.34 -11.57 -4.58
N ILE A 49 1.70 -10.32 -4.88
CA ILE A 49 1.62 -9.22 -3.93
C ILE A 49 0.21 -8.64 -4.05
N LEU A 50 -0.54 -8.66 -2.97
CA LEU A 50 -1.95 -8.28 -2.93
C LEU A 50 -2.14 -7.13 -1.96
N GLY A 51 -2.72 -6.02 -2.44
CA GLY A 51 -3.29 -4.98 -1.58
C GLY A 51 -4.75 -5.31 -1.23
N GLY A 52 -5.63 -4.33 -1.19
CA GLY A 52 -7.05 -4.53 -0.86
C GLY A 52 -7.86 -5.36 -1.87
N GLY A 53 -7.25 -5.84 -2.96
CA GLY A 53 -7.89 -6.70 -3.95
C GLY A 53 -9.03 -6.05 -4.72
N SER A 54 -9.01 -4.73 -4.85
CA SER A 54 -10.06 -3.96 -5.53
C SER A 54 -9.99 -4.04 -7.06
N ASN A 55 -8.81 -4.40 -7.60
CA ASN A 55 -8.59 -4.50 -9.04
C ASN A 55 -8.14 -5.91 -9.46
N LEU A 56 -8.57 -6.93 -8.73
CA LEU A 56 -8.23 -8.32 -8.98
C LEU A 56 -9.49 -9.18 -9.04
N LEU A 57 -9.67 -9.91 -10.16
CA LEU A 57 -10.70 -10.92 -10.30
C LEU A 57 -10.12 -12.31 -10.04
N LEU A 58 -10.53 -12.93 -8.93
CA LEU A 58 -10.18 -14.31 -8.61
C LEU A 58 -11.13 -15.26 -9.36
N THR A 59 -10.64 -15.98 -10.36
CA THR A 59 -11.44 -16.92 -11.14
C THR A 59 -11.42 -18.36 -10.57
N GLY A 60 -10.73 -18.56 -9.47
CA GLY A 60 -10.60 -19.82 -8.74
C GLY A 60 -9.50 -19.71 -7.68
N ASP A 61 -9.19 -20.85 -7.04
CA ASP A 61 -8.15 -20.91 -6.03
C ASP A 61 -6.77 -20.59 -6.60
N TYR A 62 -6.02 -19.75 -5.90
CA TYR A 62 -4.67 -19.37 -6.26
C TYR A 62 -3.66 -20.40 -5.74
N GLN A 63 -3.00 -21.11 -6.64
CA GLN A 63 -2.08 -22.21 -6.32
C GLN A 63 -0.67 -21.73 -5.93
N GLY A 64 -0.57 -20.53 -5.35
CA GLY A 64 0.68 -19.89 -4.96
C GLY A 64 0.64 -19.24 -3.60
N THR A 65 1.65 -18.42 -3.33
CA THR A 65 1.78 -17.63 -2.11
C THR A 65 1.30 -16.20 -2.36
N VAL A 66 0.44 -15.70 -1.47
CA VAL A 66 0.01 -14.31 -1.43
C VAL A 66 0.81 -13.59 -0.35
N LEU A 67 1.38 -12.42 -0.71
CA LEU A 67 1.94 -11.47 0.23
C LEU A 67 1.00 -10.29 0.38
N HIS A 68 0.70 -9.92 1.63
CA HIS A 68 -0.16 -8.79 1.96
C HIS A 68 0.51 -7.91 3.02
N SER A 69 0.47 -6.60 2.80
CA SER A 69 0.95 -5.62 3.76
C SER A 69 -0.15 -5.22 4.72
N ALA A 70 0.13 -5.30 6.02
CA ALA A 70 -0.67 -4.73 7.09
C ALA A 70 0.08 -3.61 7.82
N ILE A 71 1.08 -2.99 7.17
CA ILE A 71 1.79 -1.83 7.73
C ILE A 71 0.84 -0.66 7.73
N LYS A 72 0.53 -0.15 8.92
CA LYS A 72 -0.39 0.96 9.17
C LYS A 72 0.37 2.18 9.67
N GLY A 73 -0.31 3.31 9.63
CA GLY A 73 0.14 4.60 10.15
C GLY A 73 0.13 5.69 9.08
N ILE A 74 -0.24 6.89 9.52
CA ILE A 74 -0.15 8.14 8.76
C ILE A 74 0.60 9.11 9.66
N GLU A 75 1.76 9.56 9.22
CA GLU A 75 2.63 10.45 9.98
C GLU A 75 2.95 11.69 9.15
N VAL A 76 2.81 12.87 9.73
CA VAL A 76 3.23 14.12 9.11
C VAL A 76 4.73 14.28 9.33
N LEU A 77 5.48 14.43 8.22
CA LEU A 77 6.92 14.61 8.27
C LEU A 77 7.30 16.09 8.35
N GLU A 78 8.33 16.40 9.11
CA GLU A 78 8.91 17.73 9.16
C GLU A 78 9.75 17.99 7.90
N ASN A 79 9.39 19.03 7.12
CA ASN A 79 10.04 19.34 5.85
C ASN A 79 11.55 19.51 6.00
N GLY A 80 12.02 20.12 7.09
CA GLY A 80 13.44 20.32 7.34
C GLY A 80 14.21 19.01 7.56
N GLU A 81 13.63 18.05 8.25
CA GLU A 81 14.23 16.74 8.45
C GLU A 81 14.25 15.94 7.16
N LEU A 82 13.14 15.99 6.40
CA LEU A 82 13.04 15.32 5.10
C LEU A 82 14.05 15.89 4.09
N ALA A 83 14.12 17.23 3.97
CA ALA A 83 15.07 17.90 3.09
C ALA A 83 16.53 17.54 3.43
N ALA A 84 16.88 17.46 4.71
CA ALA A 84 18.20 17.06 5.16
C ALA A 84 18.51 15.58 4.83
N ALA A 85 17.53 14.70 5.01
CA ALA A 85 17.69 13.26 4.72
C ALA A 85 17.83 12.97 3.22
N GLU A 86 17.06 13.65 2.39
CA GLU A 86 17.06 13.47 0.93
C GLU A 86 18.11 14.36 0.21
N HIS A 87 18.77 15.29 0.93
CA HIS A 87 19.69 16.28 0.36
C HIS A 87 19.04 17.15 -0.74
N ASP A 88 17.78 17.52 -0.54
CA ASP A 88 16.97 18.29 -1.48
C ASP A 88 16.28 19.49 -0.80
N ASP A 89 16.86 20.69 -1.00
CA ASP A 89 16.32 21.93 -0.45
C ASP A 89 14.95 22.33 -1.03
N ALA A 90 14.52 21.75 -2.16
CA ALA A 90 13.19 21.99 -2.71
C ALA A 90 12.09 21.49 -1.78
N LEU A 91 12.39 20.50 -0.92
CA LEU A 91 11.46 19.98 0.09
C LEU A 91 11.19 20.95 1.25
N LEU A 92 11.94 22.04 1.34
CA LEU A 92 11.70 23.13 2.31
C LEU A 92 10.51 24.03 1.92
N ASN A 93 9.86 23.78 0.77
CA ASN A 93 8.71 24.57 0.35
C ASN A 93 7.62 24.55 1.44
N PRO A 94 7.24 25.70 2.02
CA PRO A 94 6.26 25.77 3.09
C PRO A 94 4.83 25.42 2.67
N ASP A 95 4.56 25.42 1.36
CA ASP A 95 3.24 25.06 0.80
C ASP A 95 3.06 23.55 0.68
N TRP A 96 4.10 22.76 0.94
CA TRP A 96 4.04 21.31 0.87
C TRP A 96 3.96 20.67 2.25
N VAL A 97 3.11 19.66 2.35
CA VAL A 97 3.03 18.78 3.52
C VAL A 97 3.34 17.35 3.04
N PHE A 98 4.25 16.70 3.74
CA PHE A 98 4.62 15.32 3.44
C PHE A 98 4.01 14.36 4.47
N LEU A 99 3.37 13.31 3.97
CA LEU A 99 2.81 12.23 4.78
C LEU A 99 3.58 10.95 4.52
N ASN A 100 4.09 10.32 5.58
CA ASN A 100 4.57 8.95 5.55
C ASN A 100 3.41 8.01 5.86
N CYS A 101 3.02 7.19 4.88
CA CYS A 101 1.84 6.34 4.97
C CYS A 101 2.22 4.87 4.86
N GLY A 102 1.72 4.06 5.77
CA GLY A 102 1.89 2.61 5.74
C GLY A 102 1.27 2.00 4.48
N SER A 103 1.97 1.06 3.85
CA SER A 103 1.53 0.44 2.59
C SER A 103 0.21 -0.33 2.67
N GLY A 104 -0.20 -0.76 3.86
CA GLY A 104 -1.49 -1.40 4.13
C GLY A 104 -2.58 -0.44 4.60
N GLU A 105 -2.35 0.89 4.60
CA GLU A 105 -3.42 1.84 4.85
C GLU A 105 -4.43 1.85 3.70
N VAL A 106 -5.71 2.03 4.02
CA VAL A 106 -6.74 2.28 3.01
C VAL A 106 -6.45 3.66 2.39
N PHE A 107 -6.38 3.72 1.07
CA PHE A 107 -6.00 4.95 0.39
C PHE A 107 -6.99 6.10 0.66
N ASP A 108 -8.28 5.80 0.68
CA ASP A 108 -9.33 6.79 0.98
C ASP A 108 -9.26 7.33 2.41
N ASP A 109 -8.79 6.52 3.38
CA ASP A 109 -8.55 6.99 4.75
C ASP A 109 -7.39 8.01 4.80
N VAL A 110 -6.37 7.86 3.94
CA VAL A 110 -5.29 8.86 3.80
C VAL A 110 -5.82 10.16 3.20
N VAL A 111 -6.68 10.07 2.18
CA VAL A 111 -7.34 11.24 1.60
C VAL A 111 -8.22 11.96 2.64
N ALA A 112 -9.00 11.19 3.40
CA ALA A 112 -9.85 11.75 4.47
C ALA A 112 -8.99 12.43 5.54
N TYR A 113 -7.90 11.80 5.96
CA TYR A 113 -6.94 12.38 6.90
C TYR A 113 -6.39 13.72 6.39
N ALA A 114 -5.97 13.77 5.13
CA ALA A 114 -5.45 15.00 4.52
C ALA A 114 -6.50 16.12 4.54
N VAL A 115 -7.74 15.82 4.14
CA VAL A 115 -8.84 16.80 4.13
C VAL A 115 -9.18 17.29 5.55
N GLU A 116 -9.22 16.40 6.54
CA GLU A 116 -9.50 16.75 7.95
C GLU A 116 -8.43 17.67 8.57
N HIS A 117 -7.21 17.66 8.01
CA HIS A 117 -6.09 18.50 8.47
C HIS A 117 -5.82 19.70 7.55
N ASP A 118 -6.75 20.01 6.61
CA ASP A 118 -6.60 21.09 5.63
C ASP A 118 -5.35 20.93 4.73
N PHE A 119 -4.94 19.68 4.44
CA PHE A 119 -3.89 19.36 3.46
C PHE A 119 -4.52 19.11 2.10
N TYR A 120 -4.29 19.97 1.14
CA TYR A 120 -4.94 19.96 -0.17
C TYR A 120 -4.12 19.22 -1.23
N GLY A 121 -4.81 18.69 -2.25
CA GLY A 121 -4.23 18.10 -3.45
C GLY A 121 -4.59 16.63 -3.70
N ALA A 122 -5.10 15.90 -2.69
CA ALA A 122 -5.48 14.50 -2.81
C ALA A 122 -7.00 14.28 -2.97
N GLU A 123 -7.82 15.33 -2.86
CA GLU A 123 -9.30 15.25 -2.76
C GLU A 123 -9.94 14.55 -3.96
N ASN A 124 -9.38 14.75 -5.15
CA ASN A 124 -9.88 14.15 -6.40
C ASN A 124 -9.66 12.62 -6.44
N LEU A 125 -8.84 12.08 -5.55
CA LEU A 125 -8.54 10.65 -5.44
C LEU A 125 -9.40 9.95 -4.37
N SER A 126 -10.33 10.66 -3.74
CA SER A 126 -11.28 10.09 -2.78
C SER A 126 -12.15 9.00 -3.41
N ILE A 127 -12.59 8.05 -2.58
CA ILE A 127 -13.46 6.92 -2.94
C ILE A 127 -12.79 5.92 -3.91
N ILE A 128 -11.55 6.11 -4.31
CA ILE A 128 -10.83 5.09 -5.07
C ILE A 128 -10.48 3.94 -4.12
N PRO A 129 -11.02 2.72 -4.36
CA PRO A 129 -10.78 1.60 -3.46
C PRO A 129 -9.35 1.08 -3.61
N GLY A 130 -8.76 0.65 -2.51
CA GLY A 130 -7.44 0.03 -2.49
C GLY A 130 -6.59 0.50 -1.32
N GLU A 131 -5.37 0.03 -1.29
CA GLU A 131 -4.38 0.36 -0.26
C GLU A 131 -3.25 1.22 -0.82
N VAL A 132 -2.60 1.98 0.04
CA VAL A 132 -1.50 2.91 -0.29
C VAL A 132 -0.41 2.22 -1.10
N GLY A 133 0.07 1.05 -0.69
CA GLY A 133 1.13 0.34 -1.41
C GLY A 133 0.72 -0.08 -2.83
N ALA A 134 -0.56 -0.38 -3.05
CA ALA A 134 -1.08 -0.73 -4.37
C ALA A 134 -1.31 0.51 -5.27
N SER A 135 -1.54 1.67 -4.68
CA SER A 135 -1.84 2.91 -5.42
C SER A 135 -0.72 3.33 -6.36
N ALA A 136 0.53 3.20 -5.90
CA ALA A 136 1.72 3.50 -6.69
C ALA A 136 1.89 2.55 -7.89
N ILE A 137 1.62 1.26 -7.69
CA ILE A 137 1.77 0.22 -8.74
C ILE A 137 0.76 0.44 -9.86
N GLN A 138 -0.48 0.79 -9.51
CA GLN A 138 -1.56 0.98 -10.46
C GLN A 138 -1.63 2.41 -11.00
N ASN A 139 -0.88 3.35 -10.40
CA ASN A 139 -0.99 4.78 -10.67
C ASN A 139 -2.47 5.21 -10.70
N ILE A 140 -3.20 4.90 -9.61
CA ILE A 140 -4.62 5.21 -9.51
C ILE A 140 -4.88 6.68 -9.82
N GLY A 141 -6.01 6.98 -10.45
CA GLY A 141 -6.31 8.34 -10.83
C GLY A 141 -7.80 8.58 -11.05
N ALA A 142 -8.23 9.80 -10.79
CA ALA A 142 -9.57 10.29 -11.05
C ALA A 142 -9.54 11.82 -11.26
N TYR A 143 -10.48 12.31 -12.06
CA TYR A 143 -10.69 13.74 -12.28
C TYR A 143 -9.44 14.53 -12.71
N GLY A 144 -8.53 13.87 -13.43
CA GLY A 144 -7.30 14.50 -13.96
C GLY A 144 -6.13 14.52 -12.97
N VAL A 145 -6.24 13.91 -11.80
CA VAL A 145 -5.16 13.71 -10.83
C VAL A 145 -4.82 12.24 -10.79
N GLU A 146 -3.54 11.92 -10.73
CA GLU A 146 -3.02 10.55 -10.60
C GLU A 146 -2.15 10.41 -9.35
N ALA A 147 -1.98 9.19 -8.84
CA ALA A 147 -1.16 8.93 -7.65
C ALA A 147 0.26 9.48 -7.80
N LYS A 148 0.86 9.39 -8.99
CA LYS A 148 2.20 9.95 -9.27
C LYS A 148 2.30 11.46 -9.06
N ASP A 149 1.18 12.19 -9.11
CA ASP A 149 1.17 13.66 -8.97
C ASP A 149 1.31 14.07 -7.49
N ILE A 150 1.01 13.14 -6.56
CA ILE A 150 1.08 13.38 -5.11
C ILE A 150 2.09 12.50 -4.39
N ILE A 151 2.59 11.44 -5.02
CA ILE A 151 3.62 10.58 -4.42
C ILE A 151 4.99 11.17 -4.71
N TYR A 152 5.71 11.56 -3.66
CA TYR A 152 7.08 12.00 -3.75
C TYR A 152 8.06 10.81 -3.83
N LYS A 153 7.89 9.81 -2.97
CA LYS A 153 8.81 8.67 -2.83
C LYS A 153 8.06 7.40 -2.45
N VAL A 154 8.58 6.26 -2.90
CA VAL A 154 8.15 4.93 -2.45
C VAL A 154 9.35 4.20 -1.88
N GLU A 155 9.23 3.70 -0.65
CA GLU A 155 10.21 2.79 -0.06
C GLU A 155 9.76 1.35 -0.25
N ALA A 156 10.65 0.50 -0.74
CA ALA A 156 10.37 -0.90 -1.06
C ALA A 156 11.41 -1.85 -0.44
N VAL A 157 11.00 -3.08 -0.20
CA VAL A 157 11.84 -4.18 0.33
C VAL A 157 12.12 -5.20 -0.76
#